data_bd83e1cbcb631ffd783cf3c94cf1389e
#
_entry.id   bd83e1cbcb631ffd783cf3c94cf1389e
#
_cell.length_a   1.000
_cell.length_b   1.000
_cell.length_c   1.000
_cell.angle_alpha   90.00
_cell.angle_beta   90.00
_cell.angle_gamma   90.00
#
_symmetry.space_group_name_H-M   'P 1'
#
loop_
_entity.id
_entity.type
_entity.pdbx_description
1 polymer ?
#
loop_
_entity_poly.entity_id
_entity_poly.type
_entity_poly.pdbx_seq_one_letter_code
_entity_poly.pdbx_strand_id
1 'polypeptide(L)'
;MSGFAPRPRVAFLRSLLLTFLTIVGLATPITALASGISAPRMGAGWASPTFATPTSMHFNPAVLMSLPGVQLDAAVSLTWAQATYERNRRATYQRADGLNFALPLAPADIDPGRSGWQPISTGTVLMPGGSLAIAWRVSDKWALGFSVDPSYAAILAFPDEGPHAFQMQEVAVLASFLTPTLAFQPTSWLQLGVGVDVVSGLLSLRQVVDLASTPMLRDALGEPPISQKNDFGPKAPPGVRELDVLGRAVTINQADALSWSFKLGATFLPRDDLRIAIAYQHSTPMVFTGDAWLDMNEDLFTQDLASQGLSYPALVKGKAWVELPLPATFRLGVGWEVTDTFALHAQASWVRYSAVRDLTVTLQSPDFIQPQLGLGDTTAISLARNWVDTVEAELLAVWRTASGLRFGLRGGYHSPMSPDATVDLLSIDGHRLIGGLMARKAWGGFALSALLGGHYVLPRTVEASDYDRG
;
A
#
# COMPACT_ATOMS: atom_id res chain seq x y z
N MET A 1 8.83 -55.00 12.52
CA MET A 1 8.67 -53.77 11.71
C MET A 1 7.25 -53.27 11.90
N SER A 2 7.04 -52.36 12.85
CA SER A 2 5.74 -51.82 13.20
C SER A 2 5.63 -50.42 12.58
N GLY A 3 4.79 -50.30 11.56
CA GLY A 3 4.51 -49.03 10.89
C GLY A 3 3.71 -48.10 11.80
N PHE A 4 4.27 -46.93 12.09
CA PHE A 4 3.56 -45.86 12.74
C PHE A 4 2.60 -45.20 11.74
N ALA A 5 1.31 -45.41 11.89
CA ALA A 5 0.29 -44.65 11.18
C ALA A 5 0.26 -43.21 11.73
N PRO A 6 0.23 -42.17 10.90
CA PRO A 6 0.18 -40.79 11.37
C PRO A 6 -1.18 -40.53 12.06
N ARG A 7 -1.12 -39.92 13.25
CA ARG A 7 -2.30 -39.58 14.04
C ARG A 7 -3.23 -38.63 13.25
N PRO A 8 -4.55 -38.85 13.23
CA PRO A 8 -5.50 -38.14 12.36
C PRO A 8 -5.54 -36.60 12.56
N ARG A 9 -5.08 -36.08 13.70
CA ARG A 9 -5.03 -34.65 14.01
C ARG A 9 -3.97 -33.89 13.19
N VAL A 10 -2.85 -34.53 12.83
CA VAL A 10 -1.77 -33.89 12.03
C VAL A 10 -2.14 -33.84 10.55
N ALA A 11 -2.88 -34.84 10.07
CA ALA A 11 -3.38 -34.87 8.70
C ALA A 11 -4.44 -33.77 8.45
N PHE A 12 -5.32 -33.53 9.43
CA PHE A 12 -6.35 -32.50 9.36
C PHE A 12 -5.73 -31.08 9.32
N LEU A 13 -4.73 -30.80 10.18
CA LEU A 13 -4.02 -29.52 10.15
C LEU A 13 -3.24 -29.29 8.85
N ARG A 14 -2.60 -30.34 8.30
CA ARG A 14 -1.91 -30.26 7.00
C ARG A 14 -2.89 -30.00 5.84
N SER A 15 -4.05 -30.67 5.83
CA SER A 15 -5.09 -30.40 4.84
C SER A 15 -5.64 -28.98 4.95
N LEU A 16 -5.88 -28.49 6.16
CA LEU A 16 -6.37 -27.12 6.38
C LEU A 16 -5.35 -26.08 5.91
N LEU A 17 -4.05 -26.30 6.20
CA LEU A 17 -2.96 -25.39 5.80
C LEU A 17 -2.77 -25.42 4.27
N LEU A 18 -2.82 -26.60 3.64
CA LEU A 18 -2.74 -26.75 2.19
C LEU A 18 -3.96 -26.15 1.49
N THR A 19 -5.16 -26.33 2.03
CA THR A 19 -6.39 -25.72 1.48
C THR A 19 -6.36 -24.19 1.63
N PHE A 20 -5.86 -23.67 2.74
CA PHE A 20 -5.68 -22.24 2.94
C PHE A 20 -4.64 -21.65 1.97
N LEU A 21 -3.49 -22.31 1.81
CA LEU A 21 -2.46 -21.94 0.82
C LEU A 21 -2.96 -22.03 -0.62
N THR A 22 -3.84 -23.01 -0.94
CA THR A 22 -4.40 -23.16 -2.29
C THR A 22 -5.48 -22.10 -2.57
N ILE A 23 -6.27 -21.70 -1.57
CA ILE A 23 -7.26 -20.61 -1.70
C ILE A 23 -6.55 -19.27 -1.88
N VAL A 24 -5.42 -19.05 -1.19
CA VAL A 24 -4.59 -17.84 -1.35
C VAL A 24 -3.82 -17.84 -2.69
N GLY A 25 -3.48 -19.02 -3.22
CA GLY A 25 -2.69 -19.15 -4.46
C GLY A 25 -3.50 -19.17 -5.77
N LEU A 26 -4.83 -19.26 -5.73
CA LEU A 26 -5.70 -19.30 -6.92
C LEU A 26 -6.39 -17.96 -7.25
N ALA A 27 -6.14 -16.91 -6.47
CA ALA A 27 -6.66 -15.57 -6.78
C ALA A 27 -5.76 -14.91 -7.83
N THR A 28 -6.23 -14.84 -9.07
CA THR A 28 -5.71 -13.94 -10.10
C THR A 28 -5.69 -12.51 -9.56
N PRO A 29 -4.70 -11.68 -9.90
CA PRO A 29 -4.54 -10.33 -9.33
C PRO A 29 -5.74 -9.46 -9.71
N ILE A 30 -6.44 -9.00 -8.70
CA ILE A 30 -7.54 -8.06 -8.83
C ILE A 30 -7.31 -6.96 -7.78
N THR A 31 -7.43 -5.73 -8.15
CA THR A 31 -6.87 -4.51 -7.61
C THR A 31 -7.79 -3.71 -6.65
N ALA A 32 -7.34 -3.11 -5.57
CA ALA A 32 -8.10 -2.22 -4.70
C ALA A 32 -7.30 -1.04 -4.17
N LEU A 33 -7.99 0.04 -3.85
CA LEU A 33 -7.43 1.30 -3.39
C LEU A 33 -7.71 1.56 -1.91
N ALA A 34 -6.65 1.94 -1.22
CA ALA A 34 -6.76 2.63 0.06
C ALA A 34 -5.96 3.93 -0.02
N SER A 35 -6.34 4.99 0.70
CA SER A 35 -5.51 6.18 0.76
C SER A 35 -4.17 5.84 1.40
N GLY A 36 -3.12 6.32 0.79
CA GLY A 36 -1.79 5.86 1.11
C GLY A 36 -1.63 4.37 0.84
N ILE A 37 -0.64 3.78 1.46
CA ILE A 37 -0.30 2.36 1.35
C ILE A 37 -0.97 1.48 2.42
N SER A 38 -1.79 2.07 3.32
CA SER A 38 -2.49 1.31 4.36
C SER A 38 -3.64 0.53 3.78
N ALA A 39 -3.66 -0.77 4.00
CA ALA A 39 -4.77 -1.63 3.59
C ALA A 39 -6.09 -1.20 4.25
N PRO A 40 -7.23 -1.34 3.55
CA PRO A 40 -8.53 -1.33 4.21
C PRO A 40 -8.50 -2.35 5.33
N ARG A 41 -9.09 -2.03 6.50
CA ARG A 41 -9.01 -2.93 7.67
C ARG A 41 -9.44 -4.33 7.31
N MET A 42 -8.47 -5.21 7.25
CA MET A 42 -8.70 -6.64 7.17
C MET A 42 -9.02 -7.16 8.58
N GLY A 43 -9.79 -8.19 8.66
CA GLY A 43 -10.39 -8.67 9.89
C GLY A 43 -11.83 -8.23 10.01
N ALA A 44 -12.54 -8.79 10.95
CA ALA A 44 -13.99 -8.61 11.07
C ALA A 44 -14.43 -7.22 11.57
N GLY A 45 -13.59 -6.20 11.43
CA GLY A 45 -13.89 -4.81 11.77
C GLY A 45 -14.01 -4.52 13.29
N TRP A 46 -13.99 -5.54 14.15
CA TRP A 46 -14.11 -5.39 15.61
C TRP A 46 -12.79 -4.99 16.26
N ALA A 47 -11.64 -5.28 15.61
CA ALA A 47 -10.34 -5.04 16.20
C ALA A 47 -10.08 -3.55 16.45
N SER A 48 -9.62 -3.22 17.65
CA SER A 48 -9.21 -1.88 18.08
C SER A 48 -8.24 -1.99 19.26
N PRO A 49 -7.57 -0.90 19.67
CA PRO A 49 -6.68 -0.94 20.84
C PRO A 49 -7.36 -1.35 22.15
N THR A 50 -8.68 -1.23 22.26
CA THR A 50 -9.46 -1.46 23.49
C THR A 50 -10.52 -2.56 23.37
N PHE A 51 -10.89 -2.97 22.15
CA PHE A 51 -11.86 -4.07 21.96
C PHE A 51 -11.11 -5.40 21.90
N ALA A 52 -11.38 -6.31 22.84
CA ALA A 52 -10.65 -7.56 23.01
C ALA A 52 -11.08 -8.62 21.98
N THR A 53 -10.27 -8.80 20.95
CA THR A 53 -10.25 -9.97 20.03
C THR A 53 -8.80 -10.39 19.82
N PRO A 54 -8.53 -11.65 19.41
CA PRO A 54 -7.17 -12.05 19.05
C PRO A 54 -6.52 -11.11 18.03
N THR A 55 -7.24 -10.71 16.98
CA THR A 55 -6.73 -9.78 15.95
C THR A 55 -6.39 -8.39 16.51
N SER A 56 -6.96 -7.99 17.66
CA SER A 56 -6.67 -6.68 18.27
C SER A 56 -5.23 -6.56 18.79
N MET A 57 -4.48 -7.67 18.94
CA MET A 57 -3.05 -7.62 19.29
C MET A 57 -2.23 -6.85 18.24
N HIS A 58 -2.70 -6.77 16.98
CA HIS A 58 -2.08 -5.94 15.97
C HIS A 58 -2.09 -4.45 16.35
N PHE A 59 -3.17 -3.98 16.98
CA PHE A 59 -3.33 -2.59 17.39
C PHE A 59 -2.74 -2.29 18.76
N ASN A 60 -2.84 -3.27 19.70
CA ASN A 60 -2.32 -3.18 21.05
C ASN A 60 -2.01 -4.58 21.59
N PRO A 61 -0.75 -4.99 21.70
CA PRO A 61 -0.38 -6.31 22.20
C PRO A 61 -0.85 -6.60 23.66
N ALA A 62 -1.05 -5.57 24.49
CA ALA A 62 -1.51 -5.74 25.86
C ALA A 62 -2.95 -6.29 25.94
N VAL A 63 -3.76 -6.14 24.88
CA VAL A 63 -5.17 -6.59 24.85
C VAL A 63 -5.32 -8.11 25.05
N LEU A 64 -4.26 -8.88 24.79
CA LEU A 64 -4.24 -10.33 24.99
C LEU A 64 -4.61 -10.72 26.42
N MET A 65 -4.22 -9.91 27.41
CA MET A 65 -4.57 -10.16 28.82
C MET A 65 -6.07 -10.07 29.11
N SER A 66 -6.85 -9.46 28.24
CA SER A 66 -8.32 -9.37 28.35
C SER A 66 -9.05 -10.56 27.71
N LEU A 67 -8.34 -11.50 27.09
CA LEU A 67 -8.90 -12.67 26.42
C LEU A 67 -8.83 -13.90 27.33
N PRO A 68 -9.93 -14.64 27.56
CA PRO A 68 -9.91 -15.86 28.37
C PRO A 68 -9.43 -17.07 27.54
N GLY A 69 -8.67 -17.96 28.19
CA GLY A 69 -8.30 -19.27 27.64
C GLY A 69 -7.53 -19.22 26.33
N VAL A 70 -7.88 -20.12 25.40
CA VAL A 70 -7.34 -20.15 24.04
C VAL A 70 -8.40 -19.65 23.06
N GLN A 71 -8.05 -18.68 22.23
CA GLN A 71 -8.95 -18.14 21.21
C GLN A 71 -8.24 -18.09 19.85
N LEU A 72 -8.96 -18.47 18.81
CA LEU A 72 -8.56 -18.37 17.41
C LEU A 72 -9.52 -17.41 16.71
N ASP A 73 -8.98 -16.46 15.98
CA ASP A 73 -9.71 -15.53 15.11
C ASP A 73 -9.19 -15.69 13.69
N ALA A 74 -10.06 -16.00 12.75
CA ALA A 74 -9.76 -16.06 11.34
C ALA A 74 -10.79 -15.24 10.59
N ALA A 75 -10.34 -14.35 9.74
CA ALA A 75 -11.19 -13.51 8.93
C ALA A 75 -10.81 -13.62 7.45
N VAL A 76 -11.81 -13.57 6.60
CA VAL A 76 -11.67 -13.39 5.16
C VAL A 76 -12.42 -12.12 4.77
N SER A 77 -11.89 -11.41 3.79
CA SER A 77 -12.49 -10.18 3.27
C SER A 77 -12.44 -10.16 1.76
N LEU A 78 -13.40 -9.48 1.17
CA LEU A 78 -13.40 -9.12 -0.24
C LEU A 78 -13.57 -7.61 -0.29
N THR A 79 -12.56 -6.93 -0.80
CA THR A 79 -12.56 -5.48 -0.94
C THR A 79 -12.78 -5.14 -2.41
N TRP A 80 -13.71 -4.23 -2.66
CA TRP A 80 -13.94 -3.64 -3.97
C TRP A 80 -13.52 -2.17 -3.95
N ALA A 81 -12.78 -1.74 -4.98
CA ALA A 81 -12.34 -0.36 -5.08
C ALA A 81 -12.38 0.15 -6.53
N GLN A 82 -12.48 1.46 -6.63
CA GLN A 82 -12.43 2.18 -7.91
C GLN A 82 -11.86 3.57 -7.67
N ALA A 83 -11.02 4.04 -8.61
CA ALA A 83 -10.53 5.42 -8.65
C ALA A 83 -10.64 5.97 -10.05
N THR A 84 -10.81 7.29 -10.12
CA THR A 84 -10.82 8.04 -11.38
C THR A 84 -9.74 9.11 -11.32
N TYR A 85 -8.99 9.23 -12.40
CA TYR A 85 -7.98 10.26 -12.61
C TYR A 85 -8.35 11.07 -13.85
N GLU A 86 -8.23 12.38 -13.74
CA GLU A 86 -8.41 13.31 -14.84
C GLU A 86 -7.25 14.29 -14.84
N ARG A 87 -6.60 14.43 -15.99
CA ARG A 87 -5.52 15.37 -16.18
C ARG A 87 -6.04 16.61 -16.90
N ASN A 88 -5.90 17.76 -16.28
CA ASN A 88 -6.35 19.05 -16.84
C ASN A 88 -5.27 19.76 -17.63
N ARG A 89 -4.02 19.34 -17.52
CA ARG A 89 -2.88 20.00 -18.14
C ARG A 89 -2.51 19.36 -19.46
N ARG A 90 -2.21 20.19 -20.44
CA ARG A 90 -1.80 19.78 -21.79
C ARG A 90 -0.32 19.47 -21.83
N ALA A 91 0.06 18.45 -22.60
CA ALA A 91 1.43 18.26 -23.03
C ALA A 91 1.97 19.54 -23.68
N THR A 92 3.18 19.91 -23.34
CA THR A 92 3.86 21.03 -24.00
C THR A 92 5.11 20.51 -24.67
N TYR A 93 5.40 21.02 -25.86
CA TYR A 93 6.64 20.73 -26.58
C TYR A 93 7.57 21.92 -26.50
N GLN A 94 8.86 21.67 -26.29
CA GLN A 94 9.87 22.67 -26.42
C GLN A 94 10.44 22.60 -27.85
N ARG A 95 10.51 23.75 -28.53
CA ARG A 95 11.17 23.84 -29.82
C ARG A 95 12.69 23.94 -29.64
N ALA A 96 13.45 23.59 -30.71
CA ALA A 96 14.91 23.72 -30.70
C ALA A 96 15.40 25.17 -30.46
N ASP A 97 14.54 26.17 -30.65
CA ASP A 97 14.79 27.56 -30.33
C ASP A 97 14.53 27.92 -28.87
N GLY A 98 14.19 26.94 -28.02
CA GLY A 98 13.92 27.11 -26.61
C GLY A 98 12.51 27.63 -26.27
N LEU A 99 11.66 27.88 -27.28
CA LEU A 99 10.29 28.34 -27.04
C LEU A 99 9.39 27.17 -26.70
N ASN A 100 8.76 27.28 -25.53
CA ASN A 100 7.71 26.35 -25.12
C ASN A 100 6.40 26.75 -25.76
N PHE A 101 5.71 25.81 -26.38
CA PHE A 101 4.32 26.02 -26.76
C PHE A 101 3.45 24.84 -26.38
N ALA A 102 2.28 25.15 -25.83
CA ALA A 102 1.25 24.14 -25.69
C ALA A 102 0.79 23.76 -27.09
N LEU A 103 0.85 22.48 -27.44
CA LEU A 103 0.18 22.01 -28.62
C LEU A 103 -1.33 22.22 -28.41
N PRO A 104 -1.98 23.07 -29.18
CA PRO A 104 -3.42 23.07 -29.26
C PRO A 104 -3.81 21.85 -30.08
N LEU A 105 -3.72 20.66 -29.51
CA LEU A 105 -4.34 19.51 -30.14
C LEU A 105 -5.84 19.80 -30.14
N ALA A 106 -6.41 19.97 -31.32
CA ALA A 106 -7.84 20.02 -31.45
C ALA A 106 -8.43 18.73 -30.82
N PRO A 107 -9.57 18.78 -30.15
CA PRO A 107 -10.19 17.59 -29.58
C PRO A 107 -10.34 16.42 -30.56
N ALA A 108 -10.41 16.71 -31.87
CA ALA A 108 -10.49 15.73 -32.94
C ALA A 108 -9.15 15.04 -33.28
N ASP A 109 -8.02 15.66 -32.91
CA ASP A 109 -6.69 15.15 -33.20
C ASP A 109 -6.11 14.31 -32.03
N ILE A 110 -6.85 14.23 -30.94
CA ILE A 110 -6.48 13.48 -29.77
C ILE A 110 -7.12 12.09 -29.88
N ASP A 111 -6.30 11.07 -30.03
CA ASP A 111 -6.77 9.72 -29.76
C ASP A 111 -7.17 9.64 -28.27
N PRO A 112 -8.47 9.41 -27.96
CA PRO A 112 -8.95 9.45 -26.59
C PRO A 112 -8.25 8.46 -25.68
N GLY A 113 -7.57 7.44 -26.25
CA GLY A 113 -6.87 6.41 -25.50
C GLY A 113 -5.45 6.76 -25.10
N ARG A 114 -4.74 7.58 -25.83
CA ARG A 114 -3.27 7.71 -25.68
C ARG A 114 -2.78 8.96 -24.98
N SER A 115 -3.26 10.11 -25.34
CA SER A 115 -2.80 11.40 -24.80
C SER A 115 -3.98 12.22 -24.29
N GLY A 116 -5.04 11.53 -23.93
CA GLY A 116 -6.35 12.17 -23.76
C GLY A 116 -6.47 12.95 -22.48
N TRP A 117 -7.34 13.89 -22.61
CA TRP A 117 -7.98 14.73 -21.62
C TRP A 117 -9.16 14.02 -20.96
N GLN A 118 -9.46 12.79 -21.38
CA GLN A 118 -10.58 12.01 -20.89
C GLN A 118 -10.28 11.50 -19.49
N PRO A 119 -11.25 11.59 -18.56
CA PRO A 119 -11.13 10.91 -17.30
C PRO A 119 -10.86 9.43 -17.51
N ILE A 120 -9.88 8.89 -16.80
CA ILE A 120 -9.55 7.48 -16.83
C ILE A 120 -9.85 6.86 -15.47
N SER A 121 -10.42 5.69 -15.48
CA SER A 121 -10.73 4.97 -14.25
C SER A 121 -9.97 3.64 -14.22
N THR A 122 -9.61 3.22 -13.02
CA THR A 122 -9.26 1.82 -12.80
C THR A 122 -10.45 0.96 -13.16
N GLY A 123 -10.20 -0.23 -13.68
CA GLY A 123 -11.22 -1.26 -13.74
C GLY A 123 -11.80 -1.54 -12.34
N THR A 124 -12.89 -2.29 -12.30
CA THR A 124 -13.40 -2.79 -11.03
C THR A 124 -12.41 -3.77 -10.43
N VAL A 125 -12.07 -3.49 -9.19
CA VAL A 125 -11.01 -4.17 -8.49
C VAL A 125 -11.59 -4.93 -7.31
N LEU A 126 -11.46 -6.25 -7.35
CA LEU A 126 -11.79 -7.14 -6.24
C LEU A 126 -10.52 -7.68 -5.62
N MET A 127 -10.27 -7.37 -4.35
CA MET A 127 -9.11 -7.86 -3.61
C MET A 127 -9.54 -8.79 -2.49
N PRO A 128 -9.21 -10.08 -2.56
CA PRO A 128 -9.35 -10.97 -1.44
C PRO A 128 -8.31 -10.64 -0.37
N GLY A 129 -8.72 -10.73 0.88
CA GLY A 129 -7.84 -10.54 2.03
C GLY A 129 -8.17 -11.51 3.13
N GLY A 130 -7.28 -11.63 4.10
CA GLY A 130 -7.52 -12.47 5.26
C GLY A 130 -6.53 -12.19 6.37
N SER A 131 -6.96 -12.45 7.60
CA SER A 131 -6.11 -12.39 8.79
C SER A 131 -6.32 -13.62 9.65
N LEU A 132 -5.30 -13.99 10.40
CA LEU A 132 -5.33 -15.09 11.35
C LEU A 132 -4.67 -14.63 12.64
N ALA A 133 -5.31 -14.91 13.76
CA ALA A 133 -4.73 -14.61 15.06
C ALA A 133 -5.09 -15.70 16.08
N ILE A 134 -4.12 -16.09 16.89
CA ILE A 134 -4.31 -16.98 18.03
C ILE A 134 -3.84 -16.27 19.30
N ALA A 135 -4.63 -16.38 20.35
CA ALA A 135 -4.33 -15.87 21.67
C ALA A 135 -4.46 -17.01 22.69
N TRP A 136 -3.52 -17.09 23.61
CA TRP A 136 -3.52 -18.06 24.69
C TRP A 136 -3.19 -17.38 26.03
N ARG A 137 -4.17 -17.28 26.91
CA ARG A 137 -3.93 -16.86 28.29
C ARG A 137 -3.35 -18.03 29.08
N VAL A 138 -2.03 -17.99 29.29
CA VAL A 138 -1.27 -19.07 29.95
C VAL A 138 -1.52 -19.09 31.46
N SER A 139 -1.69 -17.90 32.06
CA SER A 139 -1.98 -17.71 33.47
C SER A 139 -2.71 -16.38 33.71
N ASP A 140 -3.04 -16.07 34.96
CA ASP A 140 -3.61 -14.77 35.31
C ASP A 140 -2.69 -13.57 35.01
N LYS A 141 -1.38 -13.82 34.87
CA LYS A 141 -0.39 -12.78 34.64
C LYS A 141 0.20 -12.78 33.24
N TRP A 142 0.06 -13.86 32.46
CA TRP A 142 0.75 -14.02 31.18
C TRP A 142 -0.18 -14.49 30.07
N ALA A 143 -0.03 -13.89 28.91
CA ALA A 143 -0.66 -14.36 27.68
C ALA A 143 0.34 -14.34 26.52
N LEU A 144 0.17 -15.30 25.61
CA LEU A 144 0.90 -15.42 24.36
C LEU A 144 -0.06 -15.22 23.19
N GLY A 145 0.47 -14.72 22.10
CA GLY A 145 -0.29 -14.57 20.86
C GLY A 145 0.59 -14.70 19.63
N PHE A 146 -0.07 -14.95 18.52
CA PHE A 146 0.53 -14.89 17.20
C PHE A 146 -0.52 -14.40 16.20
N SER A 147 -0.16 -13.44 15.35
CA SER A 147 -1.05 -12.99 14.28
C SER A 147 -0.34 -12.93 12.92
N VAL A 148 -1.15 -13.03 11.87
CA VAL A 148 -0.78 -12.77 10.47
C VAL A 148 -1.76 -11.76 9.93
N ASP A 149 -1.28 -10.55 9.67
CA ASP A 149 -2.08 -9.41 9.24
C ASP A 149 -1.45 -8.72 8.03
N PRO A 150 -2.11 -8.69 6.86
CA PRO A 150 -1.70 -7.88 5.73
C PRO A 150 -2.12 -6.42 5.96
N SER A 151 -1.28 -5.64 6.64
CA SER A 151 -1.62 -4.29 7.11
C SER A 151 -1.40 -3.20 6.07
N TYR A 152 -0.58 -3.47 5.06
CA TYR A 152 -0.35 -2.56 3.96
C TYR A 152 -0.63 -3.27 2.65
N ALA A 153 -1.52 -2.70 1.86
CA ALA A 153 -1.83 -3.18 0.52
C ALA A 153 -2.31 -2.00 -0.32
N ALA A 154 -1.66 -1.79 -1.45
CA ALA A 154 -2.13 -0.88 -2.48
C ALA A 154 -1.98 -1.61 -3.80
N ILE A 155 -3.07 -1.74 -4.54
CA ILE A 155 -3.05 -2.33 -5.86
C ILE A 155 -3.86 -1.42 -6.78
N LEU A 156 -3.28 -1.02 -7.90
CA LEU A 156 -3.88 -0.20 -8.93
C LEU A 156 -3.53 -0.76 -10.28
N ALA A 157 -4.50 -0.81 -11.17
CA ALA A 157 -4.25 -1.03 -12.58
C ALA A 157 -5.15 -0.10 -13.39
N PHE A 158 -4.51 0.70 -14.20
CA PHE A 158 -5.13 1.53 -15.22
C PHE A 158 -4.92 0.86 -16.58
N PRO A 159 -5.61 1.29 -17.63
CA PRO A 159 -5.26 0.90 -19.00
C PRO A 159 -3.80 1.17 -19.34
N ASP A 160 -3.23 0.42 -20.27
CA ASP A 160 -1.81 0.56 -20.64
C ASP A 160 -1.48 1.95 -21.19
N GLU A 161 -2.45 2.62 -21.81
CA GLU A 161 -2.30 3.93 -22.44
C GLU A 161 -3.24 4.95 -21.81
N GLY A 162 -2.80 6.19 -21.72
CA GLY A 162 -3.61 7.30 -21.23
C GLY A 162 -2.78 8.36 -20.47
N PRO A 163 -3.45 9.41 -19.99
CA PRO A 163 -2.80 10.55 -19.33
C PRO A 163 -2.07 10.20 -18.02
N HIS A 164 -2.37 9.06 -17.44
CA HIS A 164 -1.81 8.55 -16.20
C HIS A 164 -0.49 7.80 -16.38
N ALA A 165 -0.15 7.40 -17.62
CA ALA A 165 0.92 6.42 -17.88
C ALA A 165 2.29 6.87 -17.34
N PHE A 166 2.60 8.17 -17.36
CA PHE A 166 3.84 8.72 -16.79
C PHE A 166 3.84 8.73 -15.25
N GLN A 167 2.69 8.64 -14.63
CA GLN A 167 2.61 8.54 -13.18
C GLN A 167 2.55 7.07 -12.74
N MET A 168 1.66 6.29 -13.35
CA MET A 168 1.44 4.90 -13.00
C MET A 168 0.56 4.19 -14.02
N GLN A 169 0.95 3.00 -14.47
CA GLN A 169 0.10 2.07 -15.21
C GLN A 169 -0.41 0.98 -14.27
N GLU A 170 0.49 0.41 -13.48
CA GLU A 170 0.17 -0.66 -12.53
C GLU A 170 1.05 -0.55 -11.29
N VAL A 171 0.45 -0.75 -10.13
CA VAL A 171 1.18 -1.00 -8.88
C VAL A 171 0.47 -2.05 -8.06
N ALA A 172 1.24 -2.96 -7.49
CA ALA A 172 0.82 -3.88 -6.46
C ALA A 172 1.86 -3.87 -5.34
N VAL A 173 1.45 -3.42 -4.17
CA VAL A 173 2.25 -3.46 -2.94
C VAL A 173 1.46 -4.25 -1.90
N LEU A 174 2.11 -5.21 -1.28
CA LEU A 174 1.57 -5.95 -0.15
C LEU A 174 2.65 -6.08 0.92
N ALA A 175 2.31 -5.76 2.18
CA ALA A 175 3.16 -6.09 3.32
C ALA A 175 2.35 -6.75 4.43
N SER A 176 2.76 -7.95 4.78
CA SER A 176 2.13 -8.81 5.78
C SER A 176 3.01 -8.91 7.02
N PHE A 177 2.39 -8.75 8.18
CA PHE A 177 3.02 -8.79 9.48
C PHE A 177 2.75 -10.14 10.13
N LEU A 178 3.81 -10.86 10.49
CA LEU A 178 3.78 -12.07 11.29
C LEU A 178 4.27 -11.67 12.68
N THR A 179 3.37 -11.66 13.67
CA THR A 179 3.64 -11.03 14.97
C THR A 179 3.47 -12.02 16.12
N PRO A 180 4.53 -12.73 16.58
CA PRO A 180 4.55 -13.32 17.91
C PRO A 180 4.45 -12.21 18.97
N THR A 181 3.60 -12.45 19.96
CA THR A 181 3.22 -11.45 20.97
C THR A 181 3.26 -12.05 22.37
N LEU A 182 3.79 -11.30 23.32
CA LEU A 182 3.78 -11.59 24.75
C LEU A 182 3.05 -10.46 25.48
N ALA A 183 2.14 -10.80 26.37
CA ALA A 183 1.48 -9.85 27.26
C ALA A 183 1.60 -10.25 28.72
N PHE A 184 1.64 -9.25 29.59
CA PHE A 184 1.86 -9.37 31.02
C PHE A 184 0.95 -8.43 31.82
N GLN A 185 0.34 -8.91 32.87
CA GLN A 185 -0.50 -8.14 33.79
C GLN A 185 0.13 -8.08 35.18
N PRO A 186 0.95 -7.03 35.48
CA PRO A 186 1.61 -6.89 36.76
C PRO A 186 0.63 -6.63 37.93
N THR A 187 -0.42 -5.84 37.65
CA THR A 187 -1.46 -5.47 38.62
C THR A 187 -2.84 -5.60 37.99
N SER A 188 -3.90 -5.55 38.79
CA SER A 188 -5.29 -5.64 38.29
C SER A 188 -5.67 -4.50 37.31
N TRP A 189 -5.03 -3.36 37.41
CA TRP A 189 -5.33 -2.15 36.63
C TRP A 189 -4.38 -1.89 35.45
N LEU A 190 -3.30 -2.69 35.29
CA LEU A 190 -2.30 -2.47 34.24
C LEU A 190 -1.99 -3.75 33.46
N GLN A 191 -2.13 -3.70 32.15
CA GLN A 191 -1.71 -4.72 31.21
C GLN A 191 -0.63 -4.14 30.29
N LEU A 192 0.44 -4.91 30.02
CA LEU A 192 1.55 -4.55 29.15
C LEU A 192 1.69 -5.62 28.06
N GLY A 193 2.20 -5.23 26.90
CA GLY A 193 2.42 -6.19 25.83
C GLY A 193 3.54 -5.75 24.88
N VAL A 194 4.19 -6.75 24.30
CA VAL A 194 5.22 -6.57 23.27
C VAL A 194 4.98 -7.59 22.16
N GLY A 195 5.11 -7.13 20.92
CA GLY A 195 5.11 -7.96 19.71
C GLY A 195 6.38 -7.71 18.90
N VAL A 196 6.90 -8.74 18.27
CA VAL A 196 7.97 -8.64 17.29
C VAL A 196 7.37 -8.93 15.92
N ASP A 197 7.54 -8.02 14.98
CA ASP A 197 7.01 -8.17 13.64
C ASP A 197 8.09 -8.71 12.71
N VAL A 198 7.84 -9.84 12.07
CA VAL A 198 8.52 -10.23 10.83
C VAL A 198 7.64 -9.77 9.69
N VAL A 199 8.16 -8.90 8.84
CA VAL A 199 7.38 -8.26 7.78
C VAL A 199 7.84 -8.77 6.43
N SER A 200 6.95 -9.45 5.72
CA SER A 200 7.16 -9.91 4.35
C SER A 200 6.43 -8.99 3.39
N GLY A 201 7.13 -8.51 2.36
CA GLY A 201 6.59 -7.59 1.35
C GLY A 201 6.70 -8.13 -0.05
N LEU A 202 5.76 -7.75 -0.92
CA LEU A 202 5.77 -7.96 -2.37
C LEU A 202 5.47 -6.63 -3.05
N LEU A 203 6.19 -6.33 -4.14
CA LEU A 203 6.00 -5.13 -4.95
C LEU A 203 6.05 -5.49 -6.44
N SER A 204 5.09 -5.01 -7.19
CA SER A 204 5.15 -4.91 -8.65
C SER A 204 4.79 -3.49 -9.06
N LEU A 205 5.47 -2.97 -10.07
CA LEU A 205 5.32 -1.60 -10.53
C LEU A 205 5.48 -1.56 -12.06
N ARG A 206 4.59 -0.84 -12.73
CA ARG A 206 4.74 -0.50 -14.15
C ARG A 206 4.34 0.95 -14.39
N GLN A 207 5.23 1.68 -15.02
CA GLN A 207 5.00 3.07 -15.42
C GLN A 207 5.77 3.40 -16.70
N VAL A 208 5.37 4.46 -17.37
CA VAL A 208 6.16 5.02 -18.46
C VAL A 208 7.11 6.08 -17.89
N VAL A 209 8.38 5.94 -18.17
CA VAL A 209 9.40 6.96 -17.86
C VAL A 209 9.64 7.80 -19.09
N ASP A 210 9.55 9.11 -18.94
CA ASP A 210 9.95 10.06 -19.96
C ASP A 210 11.48 10.21 -19.93
N LEU A 211 12.16 9.57 -20.86
CA LEU A 211 13.63 9.60 -20.94
C LEU A 211 14.19 10.97 -21.31
N ALA A 212 13.41 11.84 -21.94
CA ALA A 212 13.84 13.22 -22.21
C ALA A 212 14.09 14.02 -20.93
N SER A 213 13.42 13.66 -19.84
CA SER A 213 13.54 14.33 -18.56
C SER A 213 14.53 13.67 -17.61
N THR A 214 15.14 12.54 -17.96
CA THR A 214 16.11 11.87 -17.10
C THR A 214 17.46 12.59 -17.11
N PRO A 215 18.09 12.83 -15.95
CA PRO A 215 19.42 13.45 -15.89
C PRO A 215 20.47 12.69 -16.71
N MET A 216 20.34 11.38 -16.78
CA MET A 216 21.28 10.49 -17.47
C MET A 216 21.38 10.78 -18.98
N LEU A 217 20.26 10.97 -19.66
CA LEU A 217 20.26 11.33 -21.07
C LEU A 217 20.65 12.79 -21.29
N ARG A 218 20.29 13.67 -20.36
CA ARG A 218 20.64 15.10 -20.44
C ARG A 218 22.14 15.33 -20.36
N ASP A 219 22.84 14.69 -19.44
CA ASP A 219 24.28 14.80 -19.28
C ASP A 219 25.03 14.13 -20.43
N ALA A 220 24.47 13.05 -20.97
CA ALA A 220 25.02 12.31 -22.10
C ALA A 220 24.98 13.10 -23.40
N LEU A 221 23.96 13.92 -23.60
CA LEU A 221 23.76 14.68 -24.86
C LEU A 221 24.46 16.05 -24.86
N GLY A 222 25.03 16.49 -23.71
CA GLY A 222 25.70 17.80 -23.60
C GLY A 222 24.79 19.01 -23.83
N GLU A 223 23.50 18.77 -23.98
CA GLU A 223 22.52 19.82 -24.21
C GLU A 223 22.15 20.50 -22.88
N PRO A 224 21.88 21.81 -22.86
CA PRO A 224 21.29 22.43 -21.69
C PRO A 224 19.97 21.71 -21.36
N PRO A 225 19.55 21.70 -20.09
CA PRO A 225 18.38 20.95 -19.67
C PRO A 225 17.17 21.31 -20.54
N ILE A 226 16.94 20.48 -21.54
CA ILE A 226 15.70 20.50 -22.29
C ILE A 226 14.62 20.42 -21.24
N SER A 227 13.68 21.32 -21.29
CA SER A 227 12.61 21.38 -20.28
C SER A 227 12.02 19.99 -20.09
N GLN A 228 11.63 19.67 -18.90
CA GLN A 228 11.04 18.41 -18.40
C GLN A 228 9.85 17.88 -19.22
N LYS A 229 9.94 17.85 -20.54
CA LYS A 229 8.83 17.57 -21.43
C LYS A 229 9.26 16.66 -22.54
N ASN A 230 8.37 15.78 -22.90
CA ASN A 230 8.48 14.86 -24.00
C ASN A 230 8.72 15.66 -25.29
N ASP A 231 9.96 15.92 -25.63
CA ASP A 231 10.30 16.87 -26.68
C ASP A 231 11.09 16.21 -27.80
N PHE A 232 10.41 15.99 -28.91
CA PHE A 232 11.04 15.81 -30.19
C PHE A 232 11.22 17.14 -30.92
N GLY A 233 10.77 18.24 -30.33
CA GLY A 233 10.88 19.58 -30.86
C GLY A 233 10.43 19.69 -32.33
N PRO A 234 11.05 20.57 -33.12
CA PRO A 234 10.69 20.73 -34.51
C PRO A 234 11.11 19.53 -35.40
N LYS A 235 11.85 18.56 -34.89
CA LYS A 235 12.19 17.32 -35.58
C LYS A 235 11.14 16.22 -35.40
N ALA A 236 10.17 16.40 -34.49
CA ALA A 236 9.12 15.42 -34.31
C ALA A 236 8.30 15.28 -35.61
N PRO A 237 8.11 14.09 -36.13
CA PRO A 237 7.21 13.85 -37.25
C PRO A 237 5.80 14.35 -36.93
N PRO A 238 5.04 14.85 -37.91
CA PRO A 238 3.65 15.18 -37.71
C PRO A 238 2.87 13.97 -37.14
N GLY A 239 2.12 14.19 -36.08
CA GLY A 239 1.31 13.15 -35.44
C GLY A 239 2.01 12.35 -34.37
N VAL A 240 3.26 12.63 -34.00
CA VAL A 240 3.91 12.04 -32.85
C VAL A 240 3.19 12.48 -31.56
N ARG A 241 2.85 11.53 -30.73
CA ARG A 241 2.10 11.75 -29.51
C ARG A 241 3.01 11.68 -28.30
N GLU A 242 2.54 12.20 -27.19
CA GLU A 242 3.27 12.33 -25.94
C GLU A 242 3.96 11.04 -25.47
N LEU A 243 3.38 9.87 -25.70
CA LEU A 243 3.93 8.59 -25.26
C LEU A 243 4.74 7.84 -26.34
N ASP A 244 4.76 8.33 -27.59
CA ASP A 244 5.20 7.50 -28.73
C ASP A 244 6.71 7.33 -28.78
N VAL A 245 7.50 8.34 -28.44
CA VAL A 245 8.94 8.30 -28.74
C VAL A 245 9.82 8.27 -27.51
N LEU A 246 9.64 9.17 -26.55
CA LEU A 246 10.50 9.28 -25.39
C LEU A 246 9.93 8.58 -24.14
N GLY A 247 8.66 8.26 -24.16
CA GLY A 247 8.03 7.45 -23.11
C GLY A 247 8.47 5.98 -23.23
N ARG A 248 9.11 5.45 -22.20
CA ARG A 248 9.57 4.06 -22.14
C ARG A 248 8.98 3.34 -20.92
N ALA A 249 8.38 2.19 -21.16
CA ALA A 249 7.80 1.42 -20.09
C ALA A 249 8.89 0.78 -19.22
N VAL A 250 8.86 1.08 -17.92
CA VAL A 250 9.64 0.42 -16.88
C VAL A 250 8.72 -0.50 -16.11
N THR A 251 9.13 -1.74 -15.97
CA THR A 251 8.42 -2.75 -15.18
C THR A 251 9.35 -3.31 -14.10
N ILE A 252 8.91 -3.29 -12.86
CA ILE A 252 9.52 -4.02 -11.74
C ILE A 252 8.54 -5.13 -11.40
N ASN A 253 9.01 -6.38 -11.45
CA ASN A 253 8.15 -7.53 -11.31
C ASN A 253 8.51 -8.34 -10.08
N GLN A 254 7.48 -8.63 -9.26
CA GLN A 254 7.56 -9.53 -8.11
C GLN A 254 8.80 -9.28 -7.22
N ALA A 255 9.12 -8.01 -6.98
CA ALA A 255 10.14 -7.65 -6.01
C ALA A 255 9.69 -8.04 -4.60
N ASP A 256 10.53 -8.74 -3.87
CA ASP A 256 10.27 -9.19 -2.51
C ASP A 256 11.12 -8.44 -1.49
N ALA A 257 10.60 -8.35 -0.27
CA ALA A 257 11.30 -7.78 0.86
C ALA A 257 11.00 -8.59 2.13
N LEU A 258 12.00 -8.70 2.98
CA LEU A 258 11.86 -9.24 4.34
C LEU A 258 12.51 -8.28 5.33
N SER A 259 11.75 -7.90 6.34
CA SER A 259 12.21 -6.95 7.35
C SER A 259 11.64 -7.30 8.73
N TRP A 260 11.98 -6.53 9.74
CA TRP A 260 11.45 -6.71 11.08
C TRP A 260 11.16 -5.39 11.75
N SER A 261 10.25 -5.43 12.72
CA SER A 261 9.83 -4.30 13.53
C SER A 261 9.35 -4.78 14.90
N PHE A 262 8.81 -3.90 15.72
CA PHE A 262 8.24 -4.28 17.00
C PHE A 262 7.03 -3.41 17.36
N LYS A 263 6.21 -3.94 18.26
CA LYS A 263 5.05 -3.26 18.84
C LYS A 263 5.12 -3.27 20.35
N LEU A 264 4.73 -2.17 20.96
CA LEU A 264 4.57 -2.05 22.41
C LEU A 264 3.14 -1.62 22.70
N GLY A 265 2.60 -2.08 23.81
CA GLY A 265 1.26 -1.69 24.22
C GLY A 265 1.08 -1.69 25.74
N ALA A 266 0.22 -0.81 26.20
CA ALA A 266 -0.26 -0.75 27.55
C ALA A 266 -1.76 -0.53 27.57
N THR A 267 -2.47 -1.19 28.50
CA THR A 267 -3.88 -0.96 28.77
C THR A 267 -4.05 -0.69 30.26
N PHE A 268 -4.65 0.45 30.58
CA PHE A 268 -5.03 0.85 31.92
C PHE A 268 -6.50 0.53 32.12
N LEU A 269 -6.83 -0.07 33.26
CA LEU A 269 -8.16 -0.47 33.69
C LEU A 269 -8.51 0.29 34.97
N PRO A 270 -8.81 1.60 34.91
CA PRO A 270 -9.09 2.42 36.09
C PRO A 270 -10.40 2.01 36.79
N ARG A 271 -11.30 1.39 36.03
CA ARG A 271 -12.58 0.80 36.47
C ARG A 271 -12.89 -0.41 35.59
N ASP A 272 -13.80 -1.27 36.04
CA ASP A 272 -14.20 -2.48 35.30
C ASP A 272 -14.85 -2.16 33.93
N ASP A 273 -15.51 -1.01 33.82
CA ASP A 273 -16.22 -0.53 32.65
C ASP A 273 -15.39 0.39 31.74
N LEU A 274 -14.15 0.75 32.14
CA LEU A 274 -13.33 1.72 31.41
C LEU A 274 -11.92 1.19 31.13
N ARG A 275 -11.51 1.27 29.86
CA ARG A 275 -10.19 0.87 29.36
C ARG A 275 -9.55 2.04 28.65
N ILE A 276 -8.29 2.31 28.92
CA ILE A 276 -7.48 3.31 28.23
C ILE A 276 -6.25 2.60 27.68
N ALA A 277 -6.04 2.64 26.39
CA ALA A 277 -4.95 1.97 25.71
C ALA A 277 -3.99 2.95 25.09
N ILE A 278 -2.70 2.65 25.19
CA ILE A 278 -1.61 3.31 24.48
C ILE A 278 -0.81 2.24 23.75
N ALA A 279 -0.53 2.43 22.48
CA ALA A 279 0.28 1.50 21.73
C ALA A 279 1.22 2.23 20.76
N TYR A 280 2.35 1.61 20.50
CA TYR A 280 3.37 2.07 19.56
C TYR A 280 3.79 0.91 18.66
N GLN A 281 3.85 1.17 17.36
CA GLN A 281 4.44 0.31 16.36
C GLN A 281 5.64 1.03 15.75
N HIS A 282 6.79 0.40 15.76
CA HIS A 282 8.00 0.97 15.18
C HIS A 282 7.94 0.95 13.65
N SER A 283 8.68 1.86 13.02
CA SER A 283 8.84 1.88 11.56
C SER A 283 9.54 0.61 11.08
N THR A 284 9.18 0.17 9.87
CA THR A 284 9.78 -1.02 9.25
C THR A 284 10.52 -0.58 8.00
N PRO A 285 11.86 -0.67 7.95
CA PRO A 285 12.61 -0.42 6.72
C PRO A 285 12.32 -1.56 5.73
N MET A 286 11.78 -1.23 4.56
CA MET A 286 11.52 -2.19 3.49
C MET A 286 12.38 -1.84 2.28
N VAL A 287 13.13 -2.82 1.79
CA VAL A 287 13.87 -2.75 0.53
C VAL A 287 13.42 -3.92 -0.32
N PHE A 288 12.65 -3.63 -1.35
CA PHE A 288 12.15 -4.63 -2.29
C PHE A 288 13.18 -4.88 -3.36
N THR A 289 13.51 -6.14 -3.63
CA THR A 289 14.48 -6.54 -4.65
C THR A 289 13.83 -7.46 -5.65
N GLY A 290 13.91 -7.12 -6.93
CA GLY A 290 13.27 -7.91 -8.00
C GLY A 290 13.89 -7.70 -9.36
N ASP A 291 13.28 -8.32 -10.37
CA ASP A 291 13.66 -8.14 -11.75
C ASP A 291 13.05 -6.85 -12.32
N ALA A 292 13.82 -6.17 -13.17
CA ALA A 292 13.37 -4.95 -13.84
C ALA A 292 13.59 -5.05 -15.36
N TRP A 293 12.65 -4.48 -16.08
CA TRP A 293 12.71 -4.37 -17.54
C TRP A 293 12.42 -2.95 -17.96
N LEU A 294 13.23 -2.44 -18.90
CA LEU A 294 12.98 -1.18 -19.58
C LEU A 294 12.80 -1.48 -21.07
N ASP A 295 11.63 -1.18 -21.59
CA ASP A 295 11.31 -1.35 -23.02
C ASP A 295 11.89 -0.17 -23.81
N MET A 296 12.87 -0.48 -24.66
CA MET A 296 13.55 0.48 -25.54
C MET A 296 13.12 0.30 -27.01
N ASN A 297 12.13 -0.53 -27.28
CA ASN A 297 11.72 -0.92 -28.62
C ASN A 297 10.88 0.16 -29.31
N GLU A 298 11.56 1.12 -29.91
CA GLU A 298 10.95 2.15 -30.73
C GLU A 298 11.99 2.66 -31.76
N ASP A 299 11.64 2.62 -33.05
CA ASP A 299 12.59 2.82 -34.14
C ASP A 299 13.18 4.24 -34.21
N LEU A 300 12.35 5.27 -34.05
CA LEU A 300 12.81 6.67 -34.13
C LEU A 300 13.72 6.99 -32.93
N PHE A 301 13.35 6.54 -31.76
CA PHE A 301 14.15 6.71 -30.54
C PHE A 301 15.50 5.98 -30.66
N THR A 302 15.47 4.73 -31.16
CA THR A 302 16.68 3.94 -31.38
C THR A 302 17.61 4.59 -32.42
N GLN A 303 17.07 5.14 -33.49
CA GLN A 303 17.86 5.86 -34.49
C GLN A 303 18.45 7.15 -33.92
N ASP A 304 17.72 7.91 -33.15
CA ASP A 304 18.22 9.14 -32.55
C ASP A 304 19.34 8.83 -31.54
N LEU A 305 19.17 7.84 -30.67
CA LEU A 305 20.23 7.39 -29.77
C LEU A 305 21.50 6.94 -30.54
N ALA A 306 21.33 6.15 -31.58
CA ALA A 306 22.45 5.68 -32.40
C ALA A 306 23.19 6.83 -33.06
N SER A 307 22.50 7.89 -33.51
CA SER A 307 23.11 9.09 -34.06
C SER A 307 24.02 9.82 -33.09
N GLN A 308 23.79 9.58 -31.78
CA GLN A 308 24.55 10.16 -30.69
C GLN A 308 25.56 9.19 -30.07
N GLY A 309 25.73 8.04 -30.68
CA GLY A 309 26.69 7.02 -30.27
C GLY A 309 26.19 6.15 -29.11
N LEU A 310 24.89 6.19 -28.80
CA LEU A 310 24.25 5.37 -27.80
C LEU A 310 23.61 4.12 -28.41
N SER A 311 23.74 3.01 -27.75
CA SER A 311 23.13 1.75 -28.20
C SER A 311 22.58 0.97 -27.02
N TYR A 312 21.29 0.64 -27.07
CA TYR A 312 20.61 -0.20 -26.10
C TYR A 312 19.92 -1.36 -26.80
N PRO A 313 19.80 -2.53 -26.18
CA PRO A 313 18.93 -3.59 -26.67
C PRO A 313 17.46 -3.14 -26.64
N ALA A 314 16.62 -3.73 -27.50
CA ALA A 314 15.18 -3.44 -27.52
C ALA A 314 14.49 -3.65 -26.15
N LEU A 315 15.04 -4.52 -25.33
CA LEU A 315 14.60 -4.76 -23.96
C LEU A 315 15.82 -4.84 -23.03
N VAL A 316 16.03 -3.79 -22.26
CA VAL A 316 17.02 -3.76 -21.18
C VAL A 316 16.50 -4.57 -20.01
N LYS A 317 17.28 -5.53 -19.52
CA LYS A 317 16.95 -6.38 -18.37
C LYS A 317 17.94 -6.13 -17.25
N GLY A 318 17.43 -6.11 -16.03
CA GLY A 318 18.26 -5.86 -14.86
C GLY A 318 17.59 -6.23 -13.55
N LYS A 319 18.15 -5.69 -12.48
CA LYS A 319 17.61 -5.78 -11.12
C LYS A 319 17.15 -4.41 -10.65
N ALA A 320 16.16 -4.42 -9.79
CA ALA A 320 15.67 -3.21 -9.12
C ALA A 320 15.73 -3.37 -7.61
N TRP A 321 16.02 -2.29 -6.92
CA TRP A 321 15.85 -2.10 -5.48
C TRP A 321 14.94 -0.91 -5.26
N VAL A 322 13.86 -1.12 -4.49
CA VAL A 322 12.89 -0.08 -4.17
C VAL A 322 12.83 0.10 -2.65
N GLU A 323 13.22 1.28 -2.19
CA GLU A 323 13.18 1.62 -0.77
C GLU A 323 11.84 2.26 -0.43
N LEU A 324 11.00 1.55 0.31
CA LEU A 324 9.68 2.01 0.77
C LEU A 324 9.50 1.68 2.26
N PRO A 325 9.97 2.52 3.19
CA PRO A 325 9.81 2.27 4.61
C PRO A 325 8.34 2.41 5.04
N LEU A 326 7.88 1.48 5.89
CA LEU A 326 6.56 1.57 6.50
C LEU A 326 6.64 2.46 7.75
N PRO A 327 5.69 3.37 7.97
CA PRO A 327 5.79 4.40 9.01
C PRO A 327 5.59 3.85 10.42
N ALA A 328 6.20 4.51 11.40
CA ALA A 328 5.87 4.30 12.80
C ALA A 328 4.46 4.83 13.10
N THR A 329 3.76 4.15 14.01
CA THR A 329 2.41 4.52 14.41
C THR A 329 2.29 4.56 15.93
N PHE A 330 1.73 5.65 16.45
CA PHE A 330 1.31 5.79 17.84
C PHE A 330 -0.21 5.77 17.91
N ARG A 331 -0.78 4.99 18.84
CA ARG A 331 -2.23 4.81 19.00
C ARG A 331 -2.67 5.09 20.40
N LEU A 332 -3.78 5.79 20.53
CA LEU A 332 -4.55 5.97 21.75
C LEU A 332 -5.92 5.33 21.58
N GLY A 333 -6.45 4.74 22.62
CA GLY A 333 -7.78 4.15 22.62
C GLY A 333 -8.48 4.34 23.95
N VAL A 334 -9.80 4.55 23.91
CA VAL A 334 -10.69 4.53 25.06
C VAL A 334 -11.83 3.60 24.75
N GLY A 335 -12.06 2.62 25.60
CA GLY A 335 -13.21 1.70 25.55
C GLY A 335 -14.04 1.87 26.80
N TRP A 336 -15.32 2.18 26.64
CA TRP A 336 -16.24 2.41 27.74
C TRP A 336 -17.51 1.57 27.58
N GLU A 337 -17.77 0.70 28.54
CA GLU A 337 -19.00 -0.04 28.68
C GLU A 337 -20.03 0.87 29.35
N VAL A 338 -20.74 1.69 28.56
CA VAL A 338 -21.67 2.73 29.04
C VAL A 338 -22.83 2.11 29.83
N THR A 339 -23.32 0.96 29.35
CA THR A 339 -24.32 0.12 29.99
C THR A 339 -24.02 -1.36 29.70
N ASP A 340 -24.71 -2.28 30.31
CA ASP A 340 -24.58 -3.72 29.99
C ASP A 340 -24.88 -4.05 28.54
N THR A 341 -25.66 -3.22 27.86
CA THR A 341 -26.09 -3.42 26.48
C THR A 341 -25.41 -2.51 25.47
N PHE A 342 -24.68 -1.50 25.92
CA PHE A 342 -24.08 -0.51 25.03
C PHE A 342 -22.64 -0.14 25.43
N ALA A 343 -21.72 -0.20 24.46
CA ALA A 343 -20.33 0.20 24.64
C ALA A 343 -19.88 1.14 23.53
N LEU A 344 -18.91 1.99 23.85
CA LEU A 344 -18.20 2.89 22.93
C LEU A 344 -16.71 2.59 22.97
N HIS A 345 -16.09 2.55 21.78
CA HIS A 345 -14.64 2.48 21.63
C HIS A 345 -14.20 3.58 20.71
N ALA A 346 -13.47 4.55 21.23
CA ALA A 346 -12.83 5.62 20.47
C ALA A 346 -11.33 5.31 20.31
N GLN A 347 -10.79 5.64 19.17
CA GLN A 347 -9.34 5.56 18.94
C GLN A 347 -8.85 6.72 18.11
N ALA A 348 -7.60 7.09 18.34
CA ALA A 348 -6.83 8.01 17.51
C ALA A 348 -5.46 7.39 17.23
N SER A 349 -4.98 7.55 16.00
CA SER A 349 -3.64 7.15 15.59
C SER A 349 -2.92 8.36 15.01
N TRP A 350 -1.64 8.49 15.33
CA TRP A 350 -0.70 9.36 14.64
C TRP A 350 0.29 8.47 13.87
N VAL A 351 0.37 8.66 12.56
CA VAL A 351 1.22 7.87 11.68
C VAL A 351 2.30 8.76 11.11
N ARG A 352 3.58 8.41 11.35
CA ARG A 352 4.74 9.21 11.00
C ARG A 352 5.14 9.01 9.54
N TYR A 353 4.30 9.44 8.60
CA TYR A 353 4.61 9.41 7.18
C TYR A 353 5.71 10.39 6.77
N SER A 354 5.97 11.45 7.56
CA SER A 354 7.05 12.41 7.32
C SER A 354 8.46 11.78 7.33
N ALA A 355 8.59 10.54 7.77
CA ALA A 355 9.81 9.77 7.64
C ALA A 355 10.09 9.32 6.20
N VAL A 356 9.08 9.30 5.33
CA VAL A 356 9.19 8.95 3.91
C VAL A 356 9.35 10.23 3.11
N ARG A 357 10.59 10.65 2.90
CA ARG A 357 10.90 11.85 2.12
C ARG A 357 10.96 11.55 0.63
N ASP A 358 11.55 10.42 0.30
CA ASP A 358 11.78 9.99 -1.07
C ASP A 358 11.42 8.51 -1.22
N LEU A 359 10.98 8.15 -2.42
CA LEU A 359 10.93 6.78 -2.89
C LEU A 359 12.12 6.60 -3.82
N THR A 360 13.11 5.84 -3.40
CA THR A 360 14.29 5.58 -4.21
C THR A 360 14.14 4.27 -4.96
N VAL A 361 14.26 4.33 -6.27
CA VAL A 361 14.32 3.19 -7.18
C VAL A 361 15.71 3.12 -7.78
N THR A 362 16.45 2.07 -7.46
CA THR A 362 17.77 1.80 -8.05
C THR A 362 17.62 0.68 -9.08
N LEU A 363 18.07 0.91 -10.28
CA LEU A 363 18.09 -0.06 -11.38
C LEU A 363 19.55 -0.41 -11.72
N GLN A 364 19.85 -1.68 -11.92
CA GLN A 364 21.15 -2.16 -12.35
C GLN A 364 21.02 -3.08 -13.55
N SER A 365 21.75 -2.76 -14.62
CA SER A 365 21.84 -3.59 -15.82
C SER A 365 23.21 -3.41 -16.47
N PRO A 366 23.86 -4.46 -16.96
CA PRO A 366 25.05 -4.33 -17.79
C PRO A 366 24.78 -3.57 -19.07
N ASP A 367 23.53 -3.53 -19.55
CA ASP A 367 23.14 -2.81 -20.76
C ASP A 367 23.16 -1.27 -20.56
N PHE A 368 23.24 -0.77 -19.32
CA PHE A 368 23.40 0.65 -19.04
C PHE A 368 24.83 1.17 -19.25
N ILE A 369 25.82 0.26 -19.38
CA ILE A 369 27.21 0.64 -19.50
C ILE A 369 27.46 1.31 -20.86
N GLN A 370 27.77 2.61 -20.83
CA GLN A 370 28.15 3.39 -22.00
C GLN A 370 29.50 4.09 -21.70
N PRO A 371 30.65 3.42 -21.93
CA PRO A 371 31.96 3.90 -21.48
C PRO A 371 32.34 5.24 -22.09
N GLN A 372 31.90 5.50 -23.33
CA GLN A 372 32.14 6.77 -24.05
C GLN A 372 31.48 7.98 -23.37
N LEU A 373 30.47 7.74 -22.53
CA LEU A 373 29.72 8.73 -21.76
C LEU A 373 30.02 8.68 -20.26
N GLY A 374 30.89 7.77 -19.84
CA GLY A 374 31.19 7.55 -18.43
C GLY A 374 30.05 6.93 -17.63
N LEU A 375 29.04 6.31 -18.30
CA LEU A 375 27.90 5.69 -17.63
C LEU A 375 28.27 4.27 -17.15
N GLY A 376 27.95 4.00 -15.91
CA GLY A 376 28.10 2.68 -15.26
C GLY A 376 26.85 1.79 -15.46
N ASP A 377 26.84 0.66 -14.74
CA ASP A 377 25.77 -0.34 -14.79
C ASP A 377 24.56 -0.01 -13.92
N THR A 378 24.60 1.08 -13.15
CA THR A 378 23.60 1.41 -12.13
C THR A 378 23.08 2.83 -12.34
N THR A 379 21.76 2.98 -12.23
CA THR A 379 21.08 4.27 -12.16
C THR A 379 20.10 4.30 -10.99
N ALA A 380 19.99 5.44 -10.32
CA ALA A 380 19.04 5.63 -9.24
C ALA A 380 18.12 6.82 -9.54
N ILE A 381 16.84 6.60 -9.32
CA ILE A 381 15.80 7.62 -9.44
C ILE A 381 15.23 7.85 -8.05
N SER A 382 15.33 9.07 -7.55
CA SER A 382 14.68 9.48 -6.31
C SER A 382 13.43 10.28 -6.63
N LEU A 383 12.30 9.76 -6.19
CA LEU A 383 11.00 10.40 -6.36
C LEU A 383 10.64 11.06 -5.02
N ALA A 384 10.72 12.39 -4.97
CA ALA A 384 10.40 13.15 -3.77
C ALA A 384 8.97 12.86 -3.34
N ARG A 385 8.76 12.45 -2.11
CA ARG A 385 7.45 12.19 -1.52
C ARG A 385 7.05 13.31 -0.57
N ASN A 386 7.98 13.76 0.25
CA ASN A 386 7.76 14.80 1.24
C ASN A 386 6.46 14.61 2.03
N TRP A 387 6.11 13.34 2.30
CA TRP A 387 4.87 13.02 2.99
C TRP A 387 4.78 13.68 4.35
N VAL A 388 3.58 13.97 4.79
CA VAL A 388 3.30 14.57 6.09
C VAL A 388 2.66 13.56 7.02
N ASP A 389 2.84 13.77 8.33
CA ASP A 389 2.23 12.92 9.34
C ASP A 389 0.71 12.98 9.27
N THR A 390 0.07 11.83 9.47
CA THR A 390 -1.39 11.73 9.43
C THR A 390 -1.98 11.49 10.80
N VAL A 391 -3.21 11.95 10.95
CA VAL A 391 -4.06 11.64 12.09
C VAL A 391 -5.27 10.85 11.60
N GLU A 392 -5.53 9.77 12.30
CA GLU A 392 -6.69 8.91 12.08
C GLU A 392 -7.53 8.91 13.36
N ALA A 393 -8.83 9.14 13.25
CA ALA A 393 -9.75 9.10 14.38
C ALA A 393 -10.96 8.23 14.03
N GLU A 394 -11.31 7.32 14.91
CA GLU A 394 -12.41 6.40 14.69
C GLU A 394 -13.23 6.17 15.96
N LEU A 395 -14.51 5.93 15.79
CA LEU A 395 -15.45 5.57 16.81
C LEU A 395 -16.16 4.27 16.43
N LEU A 396 -16.27 3.34 17.38
CA LEU A 396 -17.05 2.11 17.28
C LEU A 396 -18.08 2.08 18.39
N ALA A 397 -19.36 2.12 18.01
CA ALA A 397 -20.48 1.91 18.92
C ALA A 397 -20.94 0.46 18.83
N VAL A 398 -21.14 -0.19 19.98
CA VAL A 398 -21.49 -1.61 20.08
C VAL A 398 -22.76 -1.77 20.89
N TRP A 399 -23.78 -2.40 20.32
CA TRP A 399 -25.00 -2.79 21.01
C TRP A 399 -25.06 -4.29 21.20
N ARG A 400 -25.46 -4.73 22.37
CA ARG A 400 -25.65 -6.13 22.75
C ARG A 400 -27.11 -6.40 22.99
N THR A 401 -27.66 -7.41 22.36
CA THR A 401 -29.02 -7.89 22.58
C THR A 401 -29.06 -8.94 23.67
N ALA A 402 -30.21 -9.15 24.29
CA ALA A 402 -30.43 -10.25 25.27
C ALA A 402 -30.17 -11.64 24.65
N SER A 403 -30.34 -11.80 23.33
CA SER A 403 -30.03 -13.05 22.62
C SER A 403 -28.53 -13.28 22.41
N GLY A 404 -27.64 -12.35 22.84
CA GLY A 404 -26.19 -12.41 22.64
C GLY A 404 -25.71 -12.03 21.22
N LEU A 405 -26.59 -11.48 20.39
CA LEU A 405 -26.20 -10.85 19.12
C LEU A 405 -25.62 -9.46 19.43
N ARG A 406 -24.50 -9.12 18.80
CA ARG A 406 -23.89 -7.80 18.90
C ARG A 406 -23.95 -7.12 17.54
N PHE A 407 -24.31 -5.84 17.53
CA PHE A 407 -24.23 -4.96 16.38
C PHE A 407 -23.15 -3.91 16.63
N GLY A 408 -22.42 -3.55 15.61
CA GLY A 408 -21.41 -2.50 15.64
C GLY A 408 -21.68 -1.47 14.55
N LEU A 409 -21.51 -0.21 14.88
CA LEU A 409 -21.42 0.90 13.94
C LEU A 409 -20.06 1.55 14.09
N ARG A 410 -19.28 1.57 13.00
CA ARG A 410 -17.98 2.24 12.95
C ARG A 410 -18.06 3.44 12.05
N GLY A 411 -17.45 4.54 12.46
CA GLY A 411 -17.23 5.74 11.68
C GLY A 411 -15.85 6.31 11.97
N GLY A 412 -15.27 7.01 10.99
CA GLY A 412 -13.94 7.57 11.19
C GLY A 412 -13.52 8.53 10.08
N TYR A 413 -12.40 9.19 10.35
CA TYR A 413 -11.74 10.12 9.46
C TYR A 413 -10.23 9.91 9.51
N HIS A 414 -9.58 9.94 8.33
CA HIS A 414 -8.14 9.95 8.19
C HIS A 414 -7.70 11.16 7.37
N SER A 415 -6.67 11.86 7.82
CA SER A 415 -6.08 12.97 7.07
C SER A 415 -5.17 12.44 5.95
N PRO A 416 -4.97 13.22 4.86
CA PRO A 416 -4.04 12.85 3.79
C PRO A 416 -2.59 12.92 4.25
N MET A 417 -1.74 12.09 3.63
CA MET A 417 -0.29 12.09 3.84
C MET A 417 0.47 12.82 2.73
N SER A 418 -0.05 12.84 1.50
CA SER A 418 0.66 13.39 0.34
C SER A 418 0.37 14.88 0.18
N PRO A 419 1.40 15.76 0.17
CA PRO A 419 1.23 17.16 -0.25
C PRO A 419 0.81 17.27 -1.72
N ASP A 420 0.19 18.40 -2.12
CA ASP A 420 -0.20 18.64 -3.51
C ASP A 420 0.97 18.54 -4.49
N ALA A 421 2.15 19.02 -4.08
CA ALA A 421 3.34 18.99 -4.91
C ALA A 421 3.83 17.56 -5.25
N THR A 422 3.54 16.58 -4.40
CA THR A 422 4.09 15.22 -4.55
C THR A 422 3.04 14.12 -4.58
N VAL A 423 1.76 14.47 -4.67
CA VAL A 423 0.70 13.48 -4.87
C VAL A 423 0.80 12.91 -6.28
N ASP A 424 0.67 11.60 -6.37
CA ASP A 424 0.65 10.86 -7.63
C ASP A 424 -0.30 9.65 -7.54
N LEU A 425 -0.38 8.89 -8.62
CA LEU A 425 -1.24 7.71 -8.67
C LEU A 425 -0.69 6.49 -7.91
N LEU A 426 0.58 6.49 -7.50
CA LEU A 426 1.13 5.47 -6.58
C LEU A 426 0.49 5.57 -5.20
N SER A 427 0.17 6.79 -4.80
CA SER A 427 -0.42 7.08 -3.49
C SER A 427 -1.68 7.93 -3.67
N ILE A 428 -2.72 7.36 -4.31
CA ILE A 428 -4.02 8.07 -4.37
C ILE A 428 -4.45 8.38 -2.96
N ASP A 429 -4.39 9.65 -2.63
CA ASP A 429 -4.53 10.12 -1.26
C ASP A 429 -5.39 11.38 -1.18
N GLY A 430 -6.14 11.46 -0.11
CA GLY A 430 -7.03 12.56 0.19
C GLY A 430 -7.66 12.39 1.58
N HIS A 431 -8.45 13.35 1.98
CA HIS A 431 -9.28 13.22 3.18
C HIS A 431 -10.18 12.00 3.04
N ARG A 432 -10.16 11.10 4.02
CA ARG A 432 -10.87 9.83 3.96
C ARG A 432 -11.94 9.75 5.05
N LEU A 433 -13.13 9.38 4.64
CA LEU A 433 -14.22 9.01 5.52
C LEU A 433 -14.36 7.49 5.56
N ILE A 434 -14.58 6.94 6.75
CA ILE A 434 -14.71 5.51 6.98
C ILE A 434 -16.10 5.26 7.56
N GLY A 435 -16.76 4.21 7.07
CA GLY A 435 -18.03 3.75 7.61
C GLY A 435 -18.13 2.23 7.60
N GLY A 436 -18.82 1.64 8.59
CA GLY A 436 -19.01 0.19 8.62
C GLY A 436 -20.10 -0.25 9.58
N LEU A 437 -20.85 -1.25 9.15
CA LEU A 437 -21.86 -1.97 9.93
C LEU A 437 -21.33 -3.37 10.23
N MET A 438 -21.46 -3.82 11.44
CA MET A 438 -20.98 -5.11 11.90
C MET A 438 -22.03 -5.87 12.67
N ALA A 439 -21.98 -7.19 12.56
CA ALA A 439 -22.77 -8.10 13.38
C ALA A 439 -21.86 -9.23 13.89
N ARG A 440 -22.07 -9.68 15.13
CA ARG A 440 -21.37 -10.82 15.73
C ARG A 440 -22.32 -11.62 16.61
N LYS A 441 -22.33 -12.93 16.39
CA LYS A 441 -23.09 -13.88 17.22
C LYS A 441 -22.15 -14.96 17.74
N ALA A 442 -22.27 -15.26 19.04
CA ALA A 442 -21.54 -16.34 19.68
C ALA A 442 -22.48 -17.51 20.07
N TRP A 443 -21.96 -18.74 19.91
CA TRP A 443 -22.61 -20.00 20.30
C TRP A 443 -21.57 -20.89 20.99
N GLY A 444 -21.70 -21.05 22.30
CA GLY A 444 -20.71 -21.83 23.05
C GLY A 444 -19.28 -21.30 22.82
N GLY A 445 -18.41 -22.15 22.30
CA GLY A 445 -17.01 -21.81 22.00
C GLY A 445 -16.77 -21.18 20.61
N PHE A 446 -17.81 -20.94 19.81
CA PHE A 446 -17.71 -20.41 18.46
C PHE A 446 -18.39 -19.05 18.32
N ALA A 447 -17.84 -18.16 17.50
CA ALA A 447 -18.47 -16.89 17.14
C ALA A 447 -18.30 -16.59 15.65
N LEU A 448 -19.38 -16.14 15.00
CA LEU A 448 -19.36 -15.65 13.64
C LEU A 448 -19.50 -14.13 13.64
N SER A 449 -18.70 -13.47 12.84
CA SER A 449 -18.74 -12.02 12.62
C SER A 449 -18.89 -11.71 11.14
N ALA A 450 -19.63 -10.64 10.84
CA ALA A 450 -19.75 -10.07 9.51
C ALA A 450 -19.50 -8.57 9.58
N LEU A 451 -18.87 -8.02 8.54
CA LEU A 451 -18.63 -6.60 8.34
C LEU A 451 -19.07 -6.21 6.93
N LEU A 452 -19.85 -5.16 6.83
CA LEU A 452 -20.07 -4.42 5.59
C LEU A 452 -19.61 -2.98 5.83
N GLY A 453 -18.62 -2.51 5.08
CA GLY A 453 -18.08 -1.18 5.28
C GLY A 453 -17.31 -0.68 4.07
N GLY A 454 -16.92 0.57 4.11
CA GLY A 454 -16.18 1.20 3.04
C GLY A 454 -15.41 2.43 3.49
N HIS A 455 -14.53 2.87 2.60
CA HIS A 455 -13.76 4.08 2.71
C HIS A 455 -14.13 4.97 1.51
N TYR A 456 -14.36 6.23 1.76
CA TYR A 456 -14.59 7.21 0.72
C TYR A 456 -13.49 8.28 0.80
N VAL A 457 -12.64 8.32 -0.23
CA VAL A 457 -11.63 9.36 -0.38
C VAL A 457 -12.29 10.54 -1.07
N LEU A 458 -12.24 11.72 -0.44
CA LEU A 458 -12.79 12.94 -1.03
C LEU A 458 -11.99 13.30 -2.28
N PRO A 459 -12.67 13.71 -3.37
CA PRO A 459 -12.01 14.18 -4.59
C PRO A 459 -11.02 15.30 -4.27
N ARG A 460 -9.90 15.31 -4.96
CA ARG A 460 -8.84 16.30 -4.80
C ARG A 460 -8.43 16.84 -6.16
N THR A 461 -8.35 18.15 -6.28
CA THR A 461 -7.79 18.83 -7.44
C THR A 461 -6.41 19.34 -7.07
N VAL A 462 -5.41 19.03 -7.89
CA VAL A 462 -4.03 19.45 -7.72
C VAL A 462 -3.71 20.43 -8.84
N GLU A 463 -3.33 21.66 -8.48
CA GLU A 463 -3.01 22.71 -9.44
C GLU A 463 -1.56 22.68 -9.92
N ALA A 464 -0.66 22.17 -9.06
CA ALA A 464 0.75 22.03 -9.38
C ALA A 464 1.33 20.80 -8.67
N SER A 465 1.91 19.90 -9.45
CA SER A 465 2.59 18.70 -8.96
C SER A 465 3.98 18.60 -9.58
N ASP A 466 4.96 18.16 -8.80
CA ASP A 466 6.31 17.85 -9.28
C ASP A 466 6.31 16.66 -10.25
N TYR A 467 5.24 15.87 -10.27
CA TYR A 467 5.04 14.71 -11.13
C TYR A 467 4.14 14.99 -12.34
N ASP A 468 3.56 16.17 -12.43
CA ASP A 468 2.77 16.57 -13.58
C ASP A 468 3.70 16.98 -14.71
N ARG A 469 3.97 16.02 -15.56
CA ARG A 469 4.81 16.18 -16.77
C ARG A 469 3.93 16.22 -18.00
N GLY A 470 3.22 17.29 -18.17
CA GLY A 470 2.40 17.45 -19.34
C GLY A 470 1.46 18.61 -19.28
#